data_e2ef9328b8e619de1435f53b01458674
#
_entry.id   e2ef9328b8e619de1435f53b01458674
#
_cell.length_a   1.000
_cell.length_b   1.000
_cell.length_c   1.000
_cell.angle_alpha   90.00
_cell.angle_beta   90.00
_cell.angle_gamma   90.00
#
_symmetry.space_group_name_H-M   'P 1'
#
loop_
_entity.id
_entity.type
_entity.pdbx_description
1 polymer ?
#
loop_
_entity_poly.entity_id
_entity_poly.type
_entity_poly.pdbx_seq_one_letter_code
_entity_poly.pdbx_strand_id
1 'polypeptide(L)'
;SFKDFEEELAPGLITGQKIIPVDTAGCYVPAGRFPLVSTVIMTVTPAVAAGVKNVIICTPPRVHPDDAVEAGKTGSGISGKAFVGGKPYADEGIMAAAYICKVNHLYAVGGAQGIAAMAYGTESIPQADVIVGPGNKFVAAAKRAVFGTVGIDMVAGPTEVLIIADKSANPEWVAADLLAQAEHDTVAQPILVTDSVELADKVREAIEAQLETLTTKAIARKSIDNCGRIIIVNNIENAVEVANRKAPE
;
A
#
# COMPACT_ATOMS: atom_id res chain seq x y z
N SER A 1 11.85 10.70 -17.74
CA SER A 1 12.98 10.20 -16.93
C SER A 1 13.90 11.36 -16.57
N PHE A 2 14.35 11.41 -15.35
CA PHE A 2 15.37 12.36 -14.94
C PHE A 2 16.66 12.07 -15.71
N LYS A 3 17.36 13.13 -16.16
CA LYS A 3 18.62 13.01 -16.89
C LYS A 3 19.64 13.96 -16.28
N ASP A 4 20.89 13.54 -16.31
CA ASP A 4 21.99 14.43 -16.03
C ASP A 4 22.01 15.53 -17.09
N PHE A 5 22.33 16.74 -16.67
CA PHE A 5 22.61 17.86 -17.57
C PHE A 5 23.72 18.74 -17.00
N GLU A 6 24.47 19.36 -17.87
CA GLU A 6 25.44 20.39 -17.56
C GLU A 6 25.28 21.56 -18.54
N GLU A 7 25.39 22.79 -18.05
CA GLU A 7 25.28 24.01 -18.83
C GLU A 7 26.33 25.02 -18.37
N GLU A 8 27.02 25.63 -19.31
CA GLU A 8 27.97 26.71 -19.04
C GLU A 8 27.23 28.05 -19.06
N LEU A 9 26.98 28.63 -17.89
CA LEU A 9 26.27 29.91 -17.73
C LEU A 9 27.13 31.13 -18.04
N ALA A 10 28.43 31.03 -17.86
CA ALA A 10 29.45 32.02 -18.19
C ALA A 10 30.80 31.30 -18.39
N PRO A 11 31.78 31.87 -19.07
CA PRO A 11 33.09 31.27 -19.29
C PRO A 11 33.69 30.67 -18.02
N GLY A 12 33.85 29.34 -17.98
CA GLY A 12 34.35 28.57 -16.83
C GLY A 12 33.34 28.34 -15.69
N LEU A 13 32.10 28.81 -15.79
CA LEU A 13 31.04 28.57 -14.80
C LEU A 13 30.08 27.50 -15.33
N ILE A 14 30.34 26.25 -14.98
CA ILE A 14 29.49 25.08 -15.36
C ILE A 14 28.57 24.76 -14.19
N THR A 15 27.27 24.66 -14.47
CA THR A 15 26.24 24.20 -13.53
C THR A 15 25.50 23.03 -14.12
N GLY A 16 24.85 22.23 -13.28
CA GLY A 16 24.11 21.08 -13.77
C GLY A 16 23.46 20.26 -12.67
N GLN A 17 22.95 19.11 -13.08
CA GLN A 17 22.35 18.13 -12.20
C GLN A 17 22.91 16.76 -12.53
N LYS A 18 23.31 16.04 -11.48
CA LYS A 18 23.70 14.64 -11.57
C LYS A 18 22.72 13.76 -10.80
N ILE A 19 22.18 12.75 -11.46
CA ILE A 19 21.26 11.79 -10.84
C ILE A 19 22.08 10.65 -10.26
N ILE A 20 22.04 10.50 -8.94
CA ILE A 20 22.76 9.46 -8.22
C ILE A 20 21.74 8.61 -7.45
N PRO A 21 21.70 7.28 -7.68
CA PRO A 21 20.84 6.41 -6.88
C PRO A 21 21.33 6.40 -5.42
N VAL A 22 20.40 6.18 -4.49
CA VAL A 22 20.72 5.90 -3.09
C VAL A 22 21.44 4.55 -2.97
N ASP A 23 22.22 4.35 -1.93
CA ASP A 23 22.96 3.09 -1.75
C ASP A 23 22.03 1.95 -1.29
N THR A 24 21.09 2.22 -0.39
CA THR A 24 20.20 1.21 0.19
C THR A 24 18.74 1.67 0.22
N ALA A 25 17.84 0.89 -0.36
CA ALA A 25 16.40 1.07 -0.27
C ALA A 25 15.76 0.00 0.62
N GLY A 26 15.01 0.42 1.63
CA GLY A 26 14.21 -0.43 2.51
C GLY A 26 12.78 -0.53 2.00
N CYS A 27 12.34 -1.70 1.57
CA CYS A 27 11.00 -1.97 1.09
C CYS A 27 10.16 -2.61 2.20
N TYR A 28 9.15 -1.91 2.70
CA TYR A 28 8.20 -2.47 3.64
C TYR A 28 7.07 -3.17 2.89
N VAL A 29 6.88 -4.46 3.14
CA VAL A 29 5.84 -5.28 2.48
C VAL A 29 4.84 -5.77 3.51
N PRO A 30 3.60 -5.30 3.49
CA PRO A 30 2.57 -5.75 4.42
C PRO A 30 2.20 -7.22 4.21
N ALA A 31 2.05 -7.96 5.33
CA ALA A 31 1.59 -9.35 5.34
C ALA A 31 0.66 -9.65 6.54
N GLY A 32 0.06 -8.62 7.13
CA GLY A 32 -0.74 -8.79 8.35
C GLY A 32 -2.03 -9.59 8.14
N ARG A 33 -2.96 -9.08 7.34
CA ARG A 33 -4.22 -9.75 7.01
C ARG A 33 -4.04 -10.66 5.79
N PHE A 34 -3.47 -10.09 4.73
CA PHE A 34 -3.17 -10.77 3.48
C PHE A 34 -1.74 -10.44 3.06
N PRO A 35 -1.02 -11.37 2.41
CA PRO A 35 0.28 -11.07 1.84
C PRO A 35 0.10 -10.19 0.60
N LEU A 36 0.68 -9.00 0.62
CA LEU A 36 0.65 -8.10 -0.52
C LEU A 36 1.85 -8.37 -1.43
N VAL A 37 1.79 -9.47 -2.16
CA VAL A 37 2.85 -9.92 -3.07
C VAL A 37 3.18 -8.88 -4.14
N SER A 38 2.17 -8.19 -4.67
CA SER A 38 2.36 -7.10 -5.64
C SER A 38 3.19 -5.95 -5.09
N THR A 39 3.14 -5.67 -3.78
CA THR A 39 3.95 -4.64 -3.15
C THR A 39 5.45 -4.91 -3.30
N VAL A 40 5.88 -6.18 -3.28
CA VAL A 40 7.28 -6.53 -3.57
C VAL A 40 7.68 -6.02 -4.95
N ILE A 41 6.89 -6.33 -5.96
CA ILE A 41 7.15 -5.93 -7.35
C ILE A 41 7.13 -4.41 -7.48
N MET A 42 6.13 -3.75 -6.90
CA MET A 42 5.93 -2.31 -6.99
C MET A 42 7.00 -1.49 -6.27
N THR A 43 7.64 -2.01 -5.23
CA THR A 43 8.68 -1.29 -4.48
C THR A 43 10.09 -1.67 -4.93
N VAL A 44 10.35 -2.95 -5.14
CA VAL A 44 11.67 -3.46 -5.50
C VAL A 44 12.03 -3.13 -6.94
N THR A 45 11.10 -3.33 -7.90
CA THR A 45 11.42 -3.13 -9.32
C THR A 45 11.86 -1.69 -9.63
N PRO A 46 11.17 -0.64 -9.14
CA PRO A 46 11.63 0.73 -9.32
C PRO A 46 13.00 0.99 -8.67
N ALA A 47 13.26 0.45 -7.47
CA ALA A 47 14.55 0.61 -6.80
C ALA A 47 15.70 0.01 -7.63
N VAL A 48 15.51 -1.21 -8.12
CA VAL A 48 16.49 -1.90 -9.00
C VAL A 48 16.67 -1.14 -10.32
N ALA A 49 15.56 -0.70 -10.94
CA ALA A 49 15.61 0.07 -12.19
C ALA A 49 16.27 1.44 -12.02
N ALA A 50 16.19 2.03 -10.83
CA ALA A 50 16.89 3.27 -10.49
C ALA A 50 18.40 3.06 -10.22
N GLY A 51 18.90 1.81 -10.18
CA GLY A 51 20.31 1.50 -9.94
C GLY A 51 20.69 1.42 -8.46
N VAL A 52 19.73 1.26 -7.56
CA VAL A 52 19.99 1.06 -6.12
C VAL A 52 20.74 -0.27 -5.93
N LYS A 53 21.87 -0.24 -5.23
CA LYS A 53 22.73 -1.41 -5.06
C LYS A 53 22.18 -2.42 -4.07
N ASN A 54 21.65 -1.92 -2.93
CA ASN A 54 21.13 -2.74 -1.86
C ASN A 54 19.63 -2.52 -1.71
N VAL A 55 18.84 -3.53 -2.02
CA VAL A 55 17.40 -3.52 -1.78
C VAL A 55 17.09 -4.54 -0.70
N ILE A 56 16.52 -4.09 0.41
CA ILE A 56 16.14 -4.94 1.54
C ILE A 56 14.63 -4.94 1.72
N ILE A 57 14.07 -6.07 2.13
CA ILE A 57 12.64 -6.21 2.41
C ILE A 57 12.45 -6.48 3.90
N CYS A 58 11.53 -5.74 4.53
CA CYS A 58 10.96 -6.06 5.83
C CYS A 58 9.47 -6.38 5.70
N THR A 59 9.04 -7.50 6.26
CA THR A 59 7.65 -7.96 6.22
C THR A 59 7.24 -8.58 7.56
N PRO A 60 5.98 -8.45 8.00
CA PRO A 60 5.52 -9.09 9.22
C PRO A 60 5.76 -10.60 9.23
N PRO A 61 6.25 -11.18 10.33
CA PRO A 61 6.46 -12.61 10.45
C PRO A 61 5.12 -13.36 10.49
N ARG A 62 5.13 -14.58 9.96
CA ARG A 62 4.07 -15.57 10.09
C ARG A 62 4.54 -16.77 10.89
N VAL A 63 3.61 -17.57 11.38
CA VAL A 63 3.92 -18.87 12.00
C VAL A 63 4.32 -19.85 10.90
N HIS A 64 5.46 -20.54 11.08
CA HIS A 64 5.88 -21.55 10.13
C HIS A 64 4.81 -22.65 10.02
N PRO A 65 4.54 -23.20 8.81
CA PRO A 65 3.55 -24.25 8.63
C PRO A 65 3.72 -25.45 9.58
N ASP A 66 4.95 -25.88 9.83
CA ASP A 66 5.25 -27.00 10.72
C ASP A 66 4.89 -26.67 12.19
N ASP A 67 5.20 -25.44 12.65
CA ASP A 67 4.85 -24.98 14.00
C ASP A 67 3.32 -24.81 14.16
N ALA A 68 2.59 -24.54 13.06
CA ALA A 68 1.12 -24.43 13.06
C ALA A 68 0.42 -25.76 13.27
N VAL A 69 1.01 -26.84 12.76
CA VAL A 69 0.48 -28.22 12.91
C VAL A 69 0.58 -28.67 14.37
N GLU A 70 1.69 -28.40 15.05
CA GLU A 70 1.87 -28.74 16.47
C GLU A 70 0.91 -27.98 17.40
N ALA A 71 0.50 -26.76 17.01
CA ALA A 71 -0.45 -25.95 17.76
C ALA A 71 -1.93 -26.30 17.51
N GLY A 72 -2.24 -27.32 16.68
CA GLY A 72 -3.61 -27.74 16.33
C GLY A 72 -4.40 -26.68 15.54
N LYS A 73 -3.72 -25.74 14.87
CA LYS A 73 -4.30 -24.65 14.11
C LYS A 73 -4.08 -24.86 12.61
N THR A 74 -4.87 -25.75 12.02
CA THR A 74 -4.98 -25.86 10.57
C THR A 74 -5.83 -24.72 10.04
N GLY A 75 -5.23 -23.76 9.33
CA GLY A 75 -5.98 -22.72 8.64
C GLY A 75 -5.13 -21.52 8.24
N SER A 76 -5.22 -21.16 6.99
CA SER A 76 -4.59 -20.01 6.31
C SER A 76 -5.07 -18.62 6.79
N GLY A 77 -5.46 -18.49 8.03
CA GLY A 77 -6.08 -17.28 8.54
C GLY A 77 -5.51 -16.85 9.87
N ILE A 78 -4.31 -16.25 9.87
CA ILE A 78 -3.85 -15.53 11.06
C ILE A 78 -4.15 -14.06 10.88
N SER A 79 -5.39 -13.70 11.20
CA SER A 79 -5.74 -12.31 11.42
C SER A 79 -5.06 -11.81 12.71
N GLY A 80 -4.16 -10.86 12.60
CA GLY A 80 -3.88 -9.85 13.63
C GLY A 80 -3.34 -10.30 15.00
N LYS A 81 -3.00 -11.57 15.22
CA LYS A 81 -2.35 -12.00 16.47
C LYS A 81 -0.85 -11.86 16.31
N ALA A 82 -0.23 -11.20 17.29
CA ALA A 82 1.22 -11.13 17.40
C ALA A 82 1.83 -12.54 17.32
N PHE A 83 2.96 -12.66 16.63
CA PHE A 83 3.77 -13.86 16.62
C PHE A 83 4.15 -14.23 18.06
N VAL A 84 3.74 -15.40 18.49
CA VAL A 84 4.02 -15.93 19.82
C VAL A 84 4.64 -17.31 19.67
N GLY A 85 5.97 -17.36 19.64
CA GLY A 85 6.76 -18.59 19.59
C GLY A 85 7.03 -19.11 18.17
N GLY A 86 8.02 -19.98 18.02
CA GLY A 86 8.47 -20.56 16.75
C GLY A 86 9.53 -19.74 16.01
N LYS A 87 9.96 -20.24 14.86
CA LYS A 87 10.90 -19.52 13.99
C LYS A 87 10.18 -18.44 13.20
N PRO A 88 10.70 -17.21 13.12
CA PRO A 88 10.12 -16.18 12.25
C PRO A 88 10.13 -16.66 10.80
N TYR A 89 8.99 -16.57 10.15
CA TYR A 89 8.77 -17.04 8.79
C TYR A 89 8.10 -15.94 7.98
N ALA A 90 8.58 -15.68 6.78
CA ALA A 90 7.94 -14.76 5.86
C ALA A 90 6.94 -15.52 4.98
N ASP A 91 5.92 -14.83 4.50
CA ASP A 91 4.93 -15.42 3.58
C ASP A 91 5.59 -15.97 2.32
N GLU A 92 5.20 -17.17 1.88
CA GLU A 92 5.77 -17.87 0.74
C GLU A 92 5.65 -17.09 -0.57
N GLY A 93 4.49 -16.43 -0.77
CA GLY A 93 4.27 -15.60 -1.95
C GLY A 93 5.19 -14.36 -1.96
N ILE A 94 5.42 -13.76 -0.80
CA ILE A 94 6.37 -12.63 -0.65
C ILE A 94 7.80 -13.12 -0.90
N MET A 95 8.20 -14.27 -0.37
CA MET A 95 9.51 -14.85 -0.63
C MET A 95 9.71 -15.20 -2.10
N ALA A 96 8.70 -15.80 -2.74
CA ALA A 96 8.75 -16.12 -4.17
C ALA A 96 8.90 -14.84 -5.04
N ALA A 97 8.14 -13.79 -4.74
CA ALA A 97 8.26 -12.51 -5.44
C ALA A 97 9.62 -11.86 -5.22
N ALA A 98 10.14 -11.87 -3.99
CA ALA A 98 11.47 -11.36 -3.68
C ALA A 98 12.57 -12.11 -4.47
N TYR A 99 12.45 -13.44 -4.56
CA TYR A 99 13.35 -14.28 -5.35
C TYR A 99 13.31 -13.93 -6.84
N ILE A 100 12.11 -13.78 -7.41
CA ILE A 100 11.94 -13.38 -8.83
C ILE A 100 12.52 -11.99 -9.08
N CYS A 101 12.33 -11.04 -8.13
CA CYS A 101 12.92 -9.72 -8.19
C CYS A 101 14.42 -9.67 -7.84
N LYS A 102 15.04 -10.83 -7.55
CA LYS A 102 16.46 -10.97 -7.22
C LYS A 102 16.88 -10.21 -5.96
N VAL A 103 16.01 -10.10 -4.99
CA VAL A 103 16.32 -9.54 -3.67
C VAL A 103 16.83 -10.65 -2.76
N ASN A 104 18.02 -10.47 -2.19
CA ASN A 104 18.69 -11.47 -1.36
C ASN A 104 18.48 -11.24 0.15
N HIS A 105 17.94 -10.09 0.54
CA HIS A 105 17.79 -9.68 1.94
C HIS A 105 16.32 -9.44 2.29
N LEU A 106 15.69 -10.45 2.88
CA LEU A 106 14.33 -10.39 3.36
C LEU A 106 14.32 -10.71 4.85
N TYR A 107 13.74 -9.81 5.65
CA TYR A 107 13.66 -9.90 7.09
C TYR A 107 12.22 -10.04 7.55
N ALA A 108 11.93 -11.07 8.34
CA ALA A 108 10.61 -11.31 8.92
C ALA A 108 10.39 -10.42 10.16
N VAL A 109 10.42 -9.10 9.95
CA VAL A 109 10.19 -8.07 10.96
C VAL A 109 9.19 -7.06 10.40
N GLY A 110 8.07 -6.89 11.09
CA GLY A 110 6.99 -6.00 10.64
C GLY A 110 6.67 -4.85 11.59
N GLY A 111 5.65 -4.10 11.23
CA GLY A 111 5.16 -2.99 12.05
C GLY A 111 6.17 -1.85 12.21
N ALA A 112 6.02 -1.07 13.29
CA ALA A 112 6.93 0.01 13.61
C ALA A 112 8.37 -0.47 13.83
N GLN A 113 8.54 -1.70 14.32
CA GLN A 113 9.85 -2.32 14.54
C GLN A 113 10.63 -2.51 13.24
N GLY A 114 9.96 -2.98 12.16
CA GLY A 114 10.58 -3.12 10.84
C GLY A 114 11.02 -1.77 10.27
N ILE A 115 10.19 -0.74 10.43
CA ILE A 115 10.53 0.63 10.00
C ILE A 115 11.73 1.16 10.80
N ALA A 116 11.72 1.03 12.13
CA ALA A 116 12.83 1.48 12.98
C ALA A 116 14.13 0.73 12.66
N ALA A 117 14.06 -0.59 12.47
CA ALA A 117 15.22 -1.42 12.11
C ALA A 117 15.86 -0.97 10.78
N MET A 118 15.05 -0.65 9.76
CA MET A 118 15.56 -0.11 8.50
C MET A 118 16.09 1.32 8.65
N ALA A 119 15.45 2.16 9.48
CA ALA A 119 15.84 3.54 9.63
C ALA A 119 17.16 3.75 10.39
N TYR A 120 17.40 2.94 11.40
CA TYR A 120 18.59 3.09 12.29
C TYR A 120 19.64 2.01 12.06
N GLY A 121 19.32 0.97 11.32
CA GLY A 121 20.14 -0.22 11.23
C GLY A 121 20.11 -1.06 12.51
N THR A 122 20.52 -2.30 12.41
CA THR A 122 20.75 -3.23 13.50
C THR A 122 21.98 -4.08 13.18
N GLU A 123 22.38 -4.97 14.07
CA GLU A 123 23.46 -5.92 13.78
C GLU A 123 23.21 -6.76 12.51
N SER A 124 21.95 -7.09 12.21
CA SER A 124 21.56 -7.95 11.08
C SER A 124 20.86 -7.24 9.92
N ILE A 125 20.26 -6.07 10.16
CA ILE A 125 19.51 -5.30 9.16
C ILE A 125 20.30 -4.02 8.87
N PRO A 126 20.80 -3.83 7.63
CA PRO A 126 21.52 -2.62 7.28
C PRO A 126 20.59 -1.41 7.33
N GLN A 127 21.16 -0.24 7.63
CA GLN A 127 20.44 1.03 7.57
C GLN A 127 20.09 1.33 6.10
N ALA A 128 18.86 1.80 5.88
CA ALA A 128 18.39 2.26 4.59
C ALA A 128 18.55 3.79 4.46
N ASP A 129 18.76 4.28 3.24
CA ASP A 129 18.73 5.72 2.91
C ASP A 129 17.30 6.19 2.67
N VAL A 130 16.45 5.29 2.16
CA VAL A 130 15.04 5.55 1.90
C VAL A 130 14.20 4.33 2.26
N ILE A 131 13.05 4.55 2.89
CA ILE A 131 12.06 3.50 3.22
C ILE A 131 10.80 3.75 2.41
N VAL A 132 10.41 2.75 1.62
CA VAL A 132 9.22 2.80 0.76
C VAL A 132 8.26 1.65 1.10
N GLY A 133 7.01 1.81 0.74
CA GLY A 133 5.98 0.78 0.88
C GLY A 133 4.82 1.19 1.77
N PRO A 134 3.63 0.62 1.50
CA PRO A 134 2.42 0.89 2.25
C PRO A 134 2.44 0.18 3.61
N GLY A 135 1.56 0.60 4.51
CA GLY A 135 1.41 -0.05 5.80
C GLY A 135 0.20 0.48 6.57
N ASN A 136 -0.09 -0.15 7.69
CA ASN A 136 -1.16 0.29 8.57
C ASN A 136 -0.75 1.59 9.33
N LYS A 137 -1.69 2.14 10.11
CA LYS A 137 -1.48 3.37 10.89
C LYS A 137 -0.22 3.37 11.77
N PHE A 138 0.23 2.21 12.26
CA PHE A 138 1.46 2.11 13.07
C PHE A 138 2.71 2.22 12.20
N VAL A 139 2.68 1.67 10.99
CA VAL A 139 3.75 1.81 10.00
C VAL A 139 3.82 3.25 9.51
N ALA A 140 2.68 3.87 9.20
CA ALA A 140 2.61 5.27 8.79
C ALA A 140 3.15 6.21 9.90
N ALA A 141 2.76 5.96 11.16
CA ALA A 141 3.28 6.73 12.30
C ALA A 141 4.79 6.54 12.48
N ALA A 142 5.29 5.31 12.32
CA ALA A 142 6.72 5.03 12.40
C ALA A 142 7.51 5.72 11.28
N LYS A 143 7.03 5.64 10.02
CA LYS A 143 7.65 6.37 8.88
C LYS A 143 7.70 7.86 9.15
N ARG A 144 6.62 8.44 9.67
CA ARG A 144 6.59 9.86 10.06
C ARG A 144 7.61 10.18 11.15
N ALA A 145 7.79 9.30 12.14
CA ALA A 145 8.74 9.52 13.24
C ALA A 145 10.20 9.46 12.80
N VAL A 146 10.54 8.66 11.77
CA VAL A 146 11.91 8.52 11.27
C VAL A 146 12.21 9.44 10.08
N PHE A 147 11.22 10.17 9.57
CA PHE A 147 11.42 11.12 8.48
C PHE A 147 12.40 12.21 8.88
N GLY A 148 13.41 12.42 8.04
CA GLY A 148 14.54 13.31 8.33
C GLY A 148 15.79 12.57 8.83
N THR A 149 15.64 11.43 9.50
CA THR A 149 16.75 10.48 9.74
C THR A 149 16.97 9.60 8.51
N VAL A 150 15.90 9.21 7.84
CA VAL A 150 15.87 8.43 6.60
C VAL A 150 14.84 9.06 5.66
N GLY A 151 15.04 8.96 4.34
CA GLY A 151 14.01 9.31 3.36
C GLY A 151 12.82 8.38 3.45
N ILE A 152 11.61 8.88 3.13
CA ILE A 152 10.41 8.05 2.98
C ILE A 152 9.71 8.39 1.68
N ASP A 153 8.90 7.46 1.16
CA ASP A 153 8.03 7.71 0.01
C ASP A 153 6.93 8.73 0.36
N MET A 154 6.11 8.40 1.36
CA MET A 154 5.02 9.25 1.83
C MET A 154 4.54 8.83 3.22
N VAL A 155 3.80 9.69 3.89
CA VAL A 155 2.98 9.33 5.04
C VAL A 155 1.57 9.08 4.52
N ALA A 156 1.25 7.81 4.25
CA ALA A 156 -0.06 7.43 3.74
C ALA A 156 -1.16 7.72 4.77
N GLY A 157 -2.24 8.31 4.29
CA GLY A 157 -3.50 8.44 5.01
C GLY A 157 -4.33 7.16 4.97
N PRO A 158 -5.60 7.19 5.44
CA PRO A 158 -6.57 6.14 5.14
C PRO A 158 -6.79 6.09 3.64
N THR A 159 -6.80 4.89 3.08
CA THR A 159 -6.94 4.71 1.63
C THR A 159 -8.30 5.23 1.13
N GLU A 160 -8.29 6.02 0.08
CA GLU A 160 -9.45 6.67 -0.50
C GLU A 160 -9.59 6.33 -1.98
N VAL A 161 -10.80 6.12 -2.44
CA VAL A 161 -11.15 6.07 -3.86
C VAL A 161 -12.33 7.00 -4.13
N LEU A 162 -12.23 7.80 -5.18
CA LEU A 162 -13.33 8.60 -5.67
C LEU A 162 -13.56 8.26 -7.14
N ILE A 163 -14.75 7.77 -7.45
CA ILE A 163 -15.18 7.40 -8.80
C ILE A 163 -16.12 8.49 -9.30
N ILE A 164 -15.82 9.06 -10.46
CA ILE A 164 -16.74 9.92 -11.20
C ILE A 164 -17.39 9.07 -12.29
N ALA A 165 -18.71 9.01 -12.31
CA ALA A 165 -19.43 8.21 -13.27
C ALA A 165 -20.73 8.88 -13.69
N ASP A 166 -21.05 8.87 -14.98
CA ASP A 166 -22.32 9.27 -15.53
C ASP A 166 -23.26 8.06 -15.76
N LYS A 167 -24.44 8.32 -16.29
CA LYS A 167 -25.46 7.29 -16.57
C LYS A 167 -25.01 6.16 -17.51
N SER A 168 -23.91 6.31 -18.23
CA SER A 168 -23.38 5.30 -19.16
C SER A 168 -22.54 4.23 -18.47
N ALA A 169 -22.14 4.47 -17.20
CA ALA A 169 -21.31 3.55 -16.44
C ALA A 169 -22.06 2.27 -16.07
N ASN A 170 -21.34 1.16 -16.00
CA ASN A 170 -21.88 -0.11 -15.52
C ASN A 170 -21.93 -0.10 -13.98
N PRO A 171 -23.12 -0.19 -13.36
CA PRO A 171 -23.25 -0.12 -11.90
C PRO A 171 -22.55 -1.26 -11.16
N GLU A 172 -22.47 -2.46 -11.76
CA GLU A 172 -21.79 -3.61 -11.17
C GLU A 172 -20.27 -3.38 -11.06
N TRP A 173 -19.67 -2.74 -12.06
CA TRP A 173 -18.25 -2.43 -12.05
C TRP A 173 -17.93 -1.31 -11.06
N VAL A 174 -18.76 -0.26 -11.03
CA VAL A 174 -18.60 0.81 -10.05
C VAL A 174 -18.72 0.27 -8.62
N ALA A 175 -19.68 -0.62 -8.36
CA ALA A 175 -19.82 -1.27 -7.06
C ALA A 175 -18.60 -2.13 -6.70
N ALA A 176 -18.07 -2.89 -7.66
CA ALA A 176 -16.87 -3.71 -7.45
C ALA A 176 -15.64 -2.86 -7.09
N ASP A 177 -15.42 -1.75 -7.78
CA ASP A 177 -14.30 -0.84 -7.50
C ASP A 177 -14.44 -0.16 -6.13
N LEU A 178 -15.66 0.25 -5.75
CA LEU A 178 -15.92 0.79 -4.41
C LEU A 178 -15.68 -0.26 -3.31
N LEU A 179 -16.09 -1.50 -3.54
CA LEU A 179 -15.89 -2.61 -2.59
C LEU A 179 -14.43 -3.05 -2.51
N ALA A 180 -13.70 -3.04 -3.63
CA ALA A 180 -12.27 -3.31 -3.66
C ALA A 180 -11.48 -2.32 -2.76
N GLN A 181 -11.95 -1.08 -2.66
CA GLN A 181 -11.39 -0.11 -1.73
C GLN A 181 -11.87 -0.32 -0.30
N ALA A 182 -13.18 -0.58 -0.12
CA ALA A 182 -13.79 -0.73 1.20
C ALA A 182 -13.24 -1.91 2.00
N GLU A 183 -12.79 -2.99 1.34
CA GLU A 183 -12.26 -4.18 1.99
C GLU A 183 -10.88 -3.99 2.63
N HIS A 184 -10.13 -2.93 2.27
CA HIS A 184 -8.79 -2.68 2.79
C HIS A 184 -8.78 -2.34 4.27
N ASP A 185 -9.67 -1.44 4.73
CA ASP A 185 -9.78 -1.05 6.14
C ASP A 185 -11.18 -0.53 6.46
N THR A 186 -11.58 -0.61 7.73
CA THR A 186 -12.86 -0.10 8.23
C THR A 186 -13.01 1.42 8.16
N VAL A 187 -11.91 2.14 7.91
CA VAL A 187 -11.85 3.60 7.70
C VAL A 187 -11.51 4.00 6.27
N ALA A 188 -11.43 3.03 5.35
CA ALA A 188 -11.31 3.32 3.92
C ALA A 188 -12.50 4.14 3.44
N GLN A 189 -12.29 5.02 2.46
CA GLN A 189 -13.31 5.96 1.98
C GLN A 189 -13.66 5.69 0.51
N PRO A 190 -14.61 4.80 0.23
CA PRO A 190 -15.15 4.60 -1.12
C PRO A 190 -16.20 5.69 -1.41
N ILE A 191 -15.99 6.49 -2.46
CA ILE A 191 -16.85 7.62 -2.82
C ILE A 191 -17.24 7.51 -4.28
N LEU A 192 -18.54 7.58 -4.57
CA LEU A 192 -19.09 7.77 -5.91
C LEU A 192 -19.58 9.20 -6.05
N VAL A 193 -19.22 9.88 -7.14
CA VAL A 193 -19.80 11.16 -7.55
C VAL A 193 -20.44 10.96 -8.91
N THR A 194 -21.73 11.24 -9.02
CA THR A 194 -22.51 11.02 -10.27
C THR A 194 -23.54 12.11 -10.49
N ASP A 195 -23.86 12.36 -11.75
CA ASP A 195 -24.99 13.22 -12.16
C ASP A 195 -26.29 12.42 -12.39
N SER A 196 -26.25 11.09 -12.18
CA SER A 196 -27.38 10.19 -12.40
C SER A 196 -27.90 9.58 -11.11
N VAL A 197 -29.10 9.96 -10.69
CA VAL A 197 -29.82 9.33 -9.56
C VAL A 197 -30.05 7.84 -9.83
N GLU A 198 -30.40 7.48 -11.06
CA GLU A 198 -30.64 6.09 -11.46
C GLU A 198 -29.37 5.24 -11.31
N LEU A 199 -28.21 5.75 -11.71
CA LEU A 199 -26.94 5.06 -11.51
C LEU A 199 -26.64 4.90 -10.02
N ALA A 200 -26.84 5.94 -9.22
CA ALA A 200 -26.62 5.93 -7.78
C ALA A 200 -27.42 4.81 -7.08
N ASP A 201 -28.70 4.65 -7.45
CA ASP A 201 -29.56 3.63 -6.90
C ASP A 201 -29.13 2.22 -7.32
N LYS A 202 -28.83 2.03 -8.61
CA LYS A 202 -28.30 0.73 -9.12
C LYS A 202 -26.97 0.34 -8.50
N VAL A 203 -26.06 1.29 -8.29
CA VAL A 203 -24.77 1.02 -7.61
C VAL A 203 -25.00 0.63 -6.16
N ARG A 204 -25.96 1.25 -5.46
CA ARG A 204 -26.31 0.88 -4.09
C ARG A 204 -26.83 -0.57 -4.01
N GLU A 205 -27.71 -0.96 -4.93
CA GLU A 205 -28.22 -2.32 -5.03
C GLU A 205 -27.09 -3.32 -5.35
N ALA A 206 -26.21 -2.99 -6.27
CA ALA A 206 -25.07 -3.82 -6.65
C ALA A 206 -24.07 -3.99 -5.49
N ILE A 207 -23.80 -2.94 -4.71
CA ILE A 207 -22.97 -3.04 -3.49
C ILE A 207 -23.56 -4.04 -2.50
N GLU A 208 -24.86 -3.99 -2.22
CA GLU A 208 -25.51 -4.91 -1.32
C GLU A 208 -25.41 -6.36 -1.82
N ALA A 209 -25.69 -6.58 -3.12
CA ALA A 209 -25.61 -7.90 -3.71
C ALA A 209 -24.18 -8.48 -3.67
N GLN A 210 -23.18 -7.69 -4.04
CA GLN A 210 -21.77 -8.16 -4.07
C GLN A 210 -21.20 -8.37 -2.67
N LEU A 211 -21.61 -7.58 -1.68
CA LEU A 211 -21.21 -7.79 -0.28
C LEU A 211 -21.61 -9.18 0.24
N GLU A 212 -22.70 -9.78 -0.24
CA GLU A 212 -23.12 -11.10 0.23
C GLU A 212 -22.09 -12.20 -0.08
N THR A 213 -21.35 -12.06 -1.17
CA THR A 213 -20.35 -13.05 -1.63
C THR A 213 -18.93 -12.70 -1.23
N LEU A 214 -18.71 -11.50 -0.68
CA LEU A 214 -17.37 -11.02 -0.37
C LEU A 214 -16.82 -11.67 0.92
N THR A 215 -15.65 -12.29 0.85
CA THR A 215 -15.00 -12.93 2.01
C THR A 215 -14.62 -11.93 3.10
N THR A 216 -14.38 -10.66 2.71
CA THR A 216 -14.03 -9.54 3.58
C THR A 216 -15.26 -8.70 3.98
N LYS A 217 -16.48 -9.22 3.79
CA LYS A 217 -17.77 -8.55 4.03
C LYS A 217 -17.80 -7.71 5.30
N ALA A 218 -17.31 -8.24 6.42
CA ALA A 218 -17.38 -7.56 7.72
C ALA A 218 -16.56 -6.25 7.77
N ILE A 219 -15.46 -6.18 7.02
CA ILE A 219 -14.60 -4.99 6.91
C ILE A 219 -15.22 -4.01 5.93
N ALA A 220 -15.54 -4.50 4.72
CA ALA A 220 -16.13 -3.68 3.68
C ALA A 220 -17.45 -3.04 4.13
N ARG A 221 -18.33 -3.78 4.82
CA ARG A 221 -19.56 -3.23 5.40
C ARG A 221 -19.30 -2.06 6.34
N LYS A 222 -18.35 -2.21 7.28
CA LYS A 222 -18.00 -1.14 8.21
C LYS A 222 -17.44 0.09 7.50
N SER A 223 -16.63 -0.11 6.47
CA SER A 223 -16.09 0.98 5.66
C SER A 223 -17.22 1.73 4.93
N ILE A 224 -18.12 0.99 4.25
CA ILE A 224 -19.27 1.56 3.55
C ILE A 224 -20.17 2.35 4.52
N ASP A 225 -20.53 1.77 5.68
CA ASP A 225 -21.44 2.38 6.65
C ASP A 225 -20.82 3.65 7.26
N ASN A 226 -19.55 3.63 7.61
CA ASN A 226 -18.88 4.73 8.28
C ASN A 226 -18.43 5.84 7.31
N CYS A 227 -17.81 5.46 6.21
CA CYS A 227 -17.05 6.36 5.33
C CYS A 227 -17.55 6.40 3.89
N GLY A 228 -18.32 5.39 3.44
CA GLY A 228 -18.86 5.35 2.08
C GLY A 228 -19.78 6.54 1.78
N ARG A 229 -19.70 7.10 0.59
CA ARG A 229 -20.54 8.22 0.15
C ARG A 229 -20.93 8.06 -1.31
N ILE A 230 -22.19 8.37 -1.61
CA ILE A 230 -22.69 8.61 -2.95
C ILE A 230 -23.12 10.07 -3.00
N ILE A 231 -22.49 10.85 -3.86
CA ILE A 231 -22.73 12.29 -4.01
C ILE A 231 -23.37 12.51 -5.38
N ILE A 232 -24.58 13.07 -5.39
CA ILE A 232 -25.29 13.41 -6.62
C ILE A 232 -25.05 14.88 -6.93
N VAL A 233 -24.64 15.17 -8.14
CA VAL A 233 -24.33 16.51 -8.67
C VAL A 233 -25.17 16.82 -9.90
N ASN A 234 -25.15 18.07 -10.37
CA ASN A 234 -25.97 18.47 -11.50
C ASN A 234 -25.39 18.03 -12.87
N ASN A 235 -24.08 17.91 -12.97
CA ASN A 235 -23.34 17.54 -14.19
C ASN A 235 -21.94 17.05 -13.83
N ILE A 236 -21.21 16.53 -14.83
CA ILE A 236 -19.85 15.98 -14.64
C ILE A 236 -18.84 17.06 -14.26
N GLU A 237 -19.01 18.30 -14.71
CA GLU A 237 -18.13 19.42 -14.33
C GLU A 237 -18.19 19.66 -12.80
N ASN A 238 -19.38 19.62 -12.21
CA ASN A 238 -19.53 19.70 -10.76
C ASN A 238 -18.94 18.47 -10.05
N ALA A 239 -18.97 17.27 -10.67
CA ALA A 239 -18.29 16.10 -10.12
C ALA A 239 -16.78 16.30 -10.03
N VAL A 240 -16.16 16.92 -11.04
CA VAL A 240 -14.74 17.28 -11.05
C VAL A 240 -14.42 18.30 -9.94
N GLU A 241 -15.29 19.30 -9.74
CA GLU A 241 -15.12 20.25 -8.64
C GLU A 241 -15.14 19.55 -7.26
N VAL A 242 -16.07 18.60 -7.06
CA VAL A 242 -16.14 17.80 -5.83
C VAL A 242 -14.87 16.97 -5.65
N ALA A 243 -14.39 16.32 -6.72
CA ALA A 243 -13.16 15.54 -6.69
C ALA A 243 -11.94 16.40 -6.34
N ASN A 244 -11.81 17.59 -6.96
CA ASN A 244 -10.72 18.52 -6.67
C ASN A 244 -10.76 19.05 -5.23
N ARG A 245 -11.95 19.29 -4.68
CA ARG A 245 -12.10 19.72 -3.27
C ARG A 245 -11.80 18.59 -2.29
N LYS A 246 -12.15 17.34 -2.62
CA LYS A 246 -11.85 16.17 -1.80
C LYS A 246 -10.36 15.81 -1.91
N ALA A 247 -9.78 15.92 -3.10
CA ALA A 247 -8.40 15.55 -3.42
C ALA A 247 -8.04 14.15 -2.86
N PRO A 248 -8.72 13.08 -3.33
CA PRO A 248 -8.50 11.73 -2.81
C PRO A 248 -7.08 11.26 -3.07
N GLU A 249 -6.59 10.40 -2.18
CA GLU A 249 -5.25 9.80 -2.25
C GLU A 249 -5.02 8.91 -3.47
#